data_baec7fcee699653103ced9b458bddf3d
#
_entry.id   baec7fcee699653103ced9b458bddf3d
#
_cell.length_a   1.000
_cell.length_b   1.000
_cell.length_c   1.000
_cell.angle_alpha   90.00
_cell.angle_beta   90.00
_cell.angle_gamma   90.00
#
_symmetry.space_group_name_H-M   'P 1'
#
loop_
_entity.id
_entity.type
_entity.pdbx_description
1 polymer ?
#
loop_
_entity_poly.entity_id
_entity_poly.type
_entity_poly.pdbx_seq_one_letter_code
_entity_poly.pdbx_strand_id
1 'polypeptide(L)'
;MSYNLPVHSLKSKESYYIGVFLVGAYQEILGDLHNLFGDTNAVHISVTQKGYTIDQVIDGETVAEVLEYVNYSPKKMVRTVEGWVSASVKAGKISPEEGKEFLSIY
;
A
#
# COMPACT_ATOMS: atom_id res chain seq x y z
N MET A 1 -15.32 -27.21 -2.32
CA MET A 1 -14.46 -26.41 -3.20
C MET A 1 -13.64 -25.48 -2.31
N SER A 2 -12.32 -25.55 -2.35
CA SER A 2 -11.48 -24.61 -1.59
C SER A 2 -11.38 -23.31 -2.38
N TYR A 3 -11.73 -22.18 -1.73
CA TYR A 3 -11.60 -20.84 -2.31
C TYR A 3 -10.23 -20.21 -2.03
N ASN A 4 -9.23 -21.02 -1.67
CA ASN A 4 -7.91 -20.57 -1.31
C ASN A 4 -6.98 -20.63 -2.53
N LEU A 5 -6.27 -19.53 -2.79
CA LEU A 5 -5.19 -19.50 -3.78
C LEU A 5 -3.91 -20.00 -3.09
N PRO A 6 -3.32 -21.11 -3.54
CA PRO A 6 -2.04 -21.56 -2.99
C PRO A 6 -0.93 -20.60 -3.43
N VAL A 7 -0.14 -20.14 -2.48
CA VAL A 7 1.00 -19.24 -2.69
C VAL A 7 2.27 -19.86 -2.08
N HIS A 8 3.44 -19.35 -2.48
CA HIS A 8 4.71 -19.76 -1.88
C HIS A 8 4.81 -19.30 -0.42
N SER A 9 5.63 -19.95 0.36
CA SER A 9 5.90 -19.56 1.75
C SER A 9 6.51 -18.15 1.80
N LEU A 10 5.96 -17.30 2.66
CA LEU A 10 6.50 -15.98 2.90
C LEU A 10 7.85 -16.10 3.61
N LYS A 11 8.83 -15.33 3.16
CA LYS A 11 10.12 -15.19 3.82
C LYS A 11 10.16 -13.85 4.56
N SER A 12 10.68 -13.90 5.79
CA SER A 12 10.85 -12.69 6.59
C SER A 12 11.76 -11.70 5.87
N LYS A 13 11.34 -10.43 5.80
CA LYS A 13 12.07 -9.29 5.19
C LYS A 13 12.21 -9.34 3.66
N GLU A 14 11.54 -10.25 2.98
CA GLU A 14 11.45 -10.23 1.51
C GLU A 14 10.05 -9.75 1.09
N SER A 15 10.00 -8.85 0.11
CA SER A 15 8.74 -8.44 -0.51
C SER A 15 8.16 -9.60 -1.29
N TYR A 16 6.87 -9.84 -1.15
CA TYR A 16 6.15 -10.87 -1.88
C TYR A 16 5.24 -10.23 -2.91
N TYR A 17 5.43 -10.57 -4.17
CA TYR A 17 4.67 -10.04 -5.28
C TYR A 17 3.75 -11.09 -5.86
N ILE A 18 2.53 -10.70 -6.18
CA ILE A 18 1.56 -11.51 -6.93
C ILE A 18 1.32 -10.80 -8.26
N GLY A 19 1.58 -11.49 -9.36
CA GLY A 19 1.32 -10.99 -10.69
C GLY A 19 -0.07 -11.41 -11.17
N VAL A 20 -0.82 -10.45 -11.72
CA VAL A 20 -2.07 -10.70 -12.45
C VAL A 20 -1.84 -10.33 -13.90
N PHE A 21 -2.05 -11.30 -14.80
CA PHE A 21 -1.73 -11.16 -16.21
C PHE A 21 -2.98 -10.96 -17.06
N LEU A 22 -2.80 -10.38 -18.24
CA LEU A 22 -3.85 -10.15 -19.23
C LEU A 22 -5.01 -9.32 -18.67
N VAL A 23 -4.67 -8.32 -17.87
CA VAL A 23 -5.63 -7.36 -17.32
C VAL A 23 -6.02 -6.36 -18.38
N GLY A 24 -7.32 -6.12 -18.54
CA GLY A 24 -7.85 -5.10 -19.45
C GLY A 24 -8.20 -3.80 -18.72
N ALA A 25 -8.48 -2.75 -19.49
CA ALA A 25 -8.77 -1.41 -18.96
C ALA A 25 -9.92 -1.36 -17.93
N TYR A 26 -10.91 -2.26 -18.03
CA TYR A 26 -12.00 -2.30 -17.05
C TYR A 26 -11.58 -2.83 -15.69
N GLN A 27 -10.59 -3.69 -15.62
CA GLN A 27 -10.06 -4.19 -14.37
C GLN A 27 -9.21 -3.14 -13.66
N GLU A 28 -8.45 -2.32 -14.41
CA GLU A 28 -7.69 -1.20 -13.86
C GLU A 28 -8.61 -0.15 -13.25
N ILE A 29 -9.67 0.25 -13.95
CA ILE A 29 -10.64 1.25 -13.47
C ILE A 29 -11.31 0.85 -12.14
N LEU A 30 -11.45 -0.44 -11.83
CA LEU A 30 -12.01 -0.88 -10.54
C LEU A 30 -11.12 -0.54 -9.35
N GLY A 31 -9.82 -0.44 -9.55
CA GLY A 31 -8.85 -0.04 -8.54
C GLY A 31 -8.54 1.46 -8.52
N ASP A 32 -9.02 2.21 -9.50
CA ASP A 32 -8.75 3.61 -9.73
C ASP A 32 -9.16 4.52 -8.56
N LEU A 33 -8.61 5.73 -8.53
CA LEU A 33 -8.92 6.84 -7.61
C LEU A 33 -10.41 7.10 -7.41
N HIS A 34 -11.26 6.77 -8.41
CA HIS A 34 -12.70 6.85 -8.29
C HIS A 34 -13.27 6.08 -7.09
N ASN A 35 -12.66 4.96 -6.72
CA ASN A 35 -13.03 4.14 -5.57
C ASN A 35 -12.11 4.36 -4.36
N LEU A 36 -11.14 5.27 -4.46
CA LEU A 36 -10.14 5.59 -3.44
C LEU A 36 -9.24 4.40 -3.04
N PHE A 37 -9.10 3.42 -3.93
CA PHE A 37 -8.17 2.30 -3.71
C PHE A 37 -6.76 2.62 -4.20
N GLY A 38 -6.65 3.50 -5.18
CA GLY A 38 -5.42 3.76 -5.92
C GLY A 38 -5.08 2.62 -6.89
N ASP A 39 -4.23 2.91 -7.86
CA ASP A 39 -3.78 1.92 -8.82
C ASP A 39 -2.69 1.01 -8.24
N THR A 40 -2.66 -0.22 -8.69
CA THR A 40 -1.56 -1.15 -8.41
C THR A 40 -0.40 -0.88 -9.36
N ASN A 41 0.81 -1.33 -8.98
CA ASN A 41 1.93 -1.31 -9.91
C ASN A 41 1.59 -2.08 -11.19
N ALA A 42 1.86 -1.48 -12.34
CA ALA A 42 1.65 -2.09 -13.64
C ALA A 42 2.97 -2.26 -14.39
N VAL A 43 3.09 -3.33 -15.17
CA VAL A 43 4.27 -3.63 -15.97
C VAL A 43 3.84 -3.98 -17.38
N HIS A 44 4.32 -3.24 -18.37
CA HIS A 44 4.14 -3.56 -19.77
C HIS A 44 5.27 -4.48 -20.23
N ILE A 45 4.90 -5.61 -20.79
CA ILE A 45 5.86 -6.64 -21.20
C ILE A 45 5.58 -7.05 -22.66
N SER A 46 6.61 -6.99 -23.48
CA SER A 46 6.62 -7.56 -24.83
C SER A 46 7.24 -8.96 -24.82
N VAL A 47 6.55 -9.91 -25.40
CA VAL A 47 7.03 -11.29 -25.54
C VAL A 47 7.54 -11.53 -26.94
N THR A 48 8.74 -12.10 -27.07
CA THR A 48 9.39 -12.44 -28.33
C THR A 48 9.77 -13.91 -28.35
N GLN A 49 10.20 -14.44 -29.51
CA GLN A 49 10.73 -15.80 -29.60
C GLN A 49 12.01 -16.03 -28.77
N LYS A 50 12.70 -14.97 -28.37
CA LYS A 50 13.95 -15.03 -27.60
C LYS A 50 13.75 -14.77 -26.08
N GLY A 51 12.51 -14.55 -25.66
CA GLY A 51 12.18 -14.23 -24.27
C GLY A 51 11.24 -13.04 -24.17
N TYR A 52 11.40 -12.20 -23.16
CA TYR A 52 10.58 -11.02 -22.92
C TYR A 52 11.43 -9.79 -22.68
N THR A 53 10.83 -8.62 -22.91
CA THR A 53 11.34 -7.32 -22.50
C THR A 53 10.33 -6.63 -21.62
N ILE A 54 10.82 -5.90 -20.62
CA ILE A 54 10.00 -4.98 -19.83
C ILE A 54 10.06 -3.63 -20.54
N ASP A 55 8.94 -3.22 -21.12
CA ASP A 55 8.85 -1.99 -21.91
C ASP A 55 8.61 -0.77 -21.02
N GLN A 56 7.80 -0.94 -19.96
CA GLN A 56 7.48 0.11 -19.02
C GLN A 56 7.12 -0.48 -17.66
N VAL A 57 7.50 0.25 -16.61
CA VAL A 57 7.02 0.02 -15.24
C VAL A 57 6.28 1.29 -14.82
N ILE A 58 5.09 1.11 -14.28
CA ILE A 58 4.23 2.19 -13.76
C ILE A 58 4.02 1.88 -12.28
N ASP A 59 4.44 2.79 -11.42
CA ASP A 59 4.19 2.68 -9.99
C ASP A 59 2.73 3.04 -9.70
N GLY A 60 2.09 2.25 -8.83
CA GLY A 60 0.77 2.55 -8.31
C GLY A 60 0.81 3.65 -7.27
N GLU A 61 -0.36 4.19 -6.92
CA GLU A 61 -0.46 5.25 -5.93
C GLU A 61 -0.20 4.75 -4.51
N THR A 62 0.38 5.64 -3.73
CA THR A 62 0.50 5.47 -2.29
C THR A 62 -0.78 5.92 -1.57
N VAL A 63 -0.99 5.44 -0.35
CA VAL A 63 -2.08 5.91 0.52
C VAL A 63 -2.03 7.44 0.71
N ALA A 64 -0.83 8.01 0.76
CA ALA A 64 -0.65 9.46 0.90
C ALA A 64 -1.19 10.23 -0.30
N GLU A 65 -0.89 9.76 -1.53
CA GLU A 65 -1.39 10.37 -2.77
C GLU A 65 -2.90 10.29 -2.88
N VAL A 66 -3.49 9.13 -2.56
CA VAL A 66 -4.96 8.95 -2.56
C VAL A 66 -5.62 9.88 -1.53
N LEU A 67 -5.05 10.03 -0.34
CA LEU A 67 -5.55 10.96 0.68
C LEU A 67 -5.47 12.42 0.22
N GLU A 68 -4.37 12.82 -0.41
CA GLU A 68 -4.20 14.18 -0.93
C GLU A 68 -5.20 14.49 -2.05
N TYR A 69 -5.52 13.51 -2.89
CA TYR A 69 -6.53 13.65 -3.93
C TYR A 69 -7.92 14.02 -3.38
N VAL A 70 -8.28 13.51 -2.21
CA VAL A 70 -9.55 13.86 -1.52
C VAL A 70 -9.37 14.97 -0.46
N ASN A 71 -8.33 15.77 -0.57
CA ASN A 71 -8.03 16.92 0.29
C ASN A 71 -7.73 16.59 1.75
N TYR A 72 -7.32 15.36 2.07
CA TYR A 72 -6.74 15.03 3.36
C TYR A 72 -5.22 15.20 3.31
N SER A 73 -4.66 15.79 4.35
CA SER A 73 -3.21 15.92 4.49
C SER A 73 -2.64 14.80 5.36
N PRO A 74 -1.87 13.86 4.81
CA PRO A 74 -1.24 12.79 5.58
C PRO A 74 -0.40 13.32 6.75
N LYS A 75 0.40 14.37 6.51
CA LYS A 75 1.21 15.03 7.54
C LYS A 75 0.38 15.57 8.70
N LYS A 76 -0.81 16.13 8.41
CA LYS A 76 -1.70 16.64 9.45
C LYS A 76 -2.33 15.51 10.25
N MET A 77 -2.67 14.41 9.59
CA MET A 77 -3.20 13.21 10.25
C MET A 77 -2.17 12.60 11.21
N VAL A 78 -0.94 12.40 10.76
CA VAL A 78 0.16 11.88 11.61
C VAL A 78 0.36 12.78 12.83
N ARG A 79 0.48 14.10 12.65
CA ARG A 79 0.61 15.05 13.78
C ARG A 79 -0.55 14.98 14.77
N THR A 80 -1.76 14.72 14.28
CA THR A 80 -2.94 14.56 15.16
C THR A 80 -2.78 13.31 16.02
N VAL A 81 -2.36 12.18 15.44
CA VAL A 81 -2.09 10.93 16.16
C VAL A 81 -0.96 11.11 17.16
N GLU A 82 0.14 11.76 16.78
CA GLU A 82 1.26 12.11 17.69
C GLU A 82 0.77 12.92 18.89
N GLY A 83 -0.13 13.89 18.65
CA GLY A 83 -0.75 14.67 19.70
C GLY A 83 -1.58 13.85 20.68
N TRP A 84 -2.38 12.92 20.18
CA TRP A 84 -3.18 12.00 21.01
C TRP A 84 -2.33 11.04 21.83
N VAL A 85 -1.28 10.47 21.23
CA VAL A 85 -0.32 9.61 21.92
C VAL A 85 0.38 10.39 23.05
N SER A 86 0.90 11.58 22.73
CA SER A 86 1.54 12.45 23.72
C SER A 86 0.61 12.80 24.88
N ALA A 87 -0.64 13.12 24.61
CA ALA A 87 -1.65 13.42 25.63
C ALA A 87 -1.95 12.17 26.50
N SER A 88 -2.02 10.99 25.89
CA SER A 88 -2.27 9.72 26.58
C SER A 88 -1.11 9.34 27.52
N VAL A 89 0.13 9.53 27.07
CA VAL A 89 1.32 9.33 27.91
C VAL A 89 1.32 10.30 29.10
N LYS A 90 1.07 11.59 28.84
CA LYS A 90 0.99 12.61 29.94
C LYS A 90 -0.11 12.33 30.94
N ALA A 91 -1.21 11.75 30.50
CA ALA A 91 -2.33 11.36 31.35
C ALA A 91 -2.10 10.02 32.09
N GLY A 92 -0.95 9.35 31.88
CA GLY A 92 -0.63 8.05 32.48
C GLY A 92 -1.50 6.88 31.96
N LYS A 93 -2.14 7.04 30.81
CA LYS A 93 -2.97 5.99 30.20
C LYS A 93 -2.15 4.93 29.49
N ILE A 94 -1.02 5.30 28.95
CA ILE A 94 -0.02 4.44 28.32
C ILE A 94 1.37 4.86 28.78
N SER A 95 2.33 3.92 28.76
CA SER A 95 3.73 4.23 29.08
C SER A 95 4.41 4.98 27.92
N PRO A 96 5.54 5.67 28.16
CA PRO A 96 6.33 6.28 27.11
C PRO A 96 6.85 5.27 26.07
N GLU A 97 7.15 4.04 26.49
CA GLU A 97 7.60 2.94 25.65
C GLU A 97 6.50 2.50 24.69
N GLU A 98 5.30 2.24 25.22
CA GLU A 98 4.11 1.92 24.41
C GLU A 98 3.78 3.04 23.41
N GLY A 99 3.91 4.30 23.83
CA GLY A 99 3.72 5.44 22.94
C GLY A 99 4.72 5.47 21.77
N LYS A 100 6.00 5.15 22.03
CA LYS A 100 7.02 5.06 20.98
C LYS A 100 6.78 3.88 20.03
N GLU A 101 6.43 2.71 20.57
CA GLU A 101 6.12 1.53 19.78
C GLU A 101 4.96 1.81 18.85
N PHE A 102 3.88 2.42 19.34
CA PHE A 102 2.72 2.79 18.55
C PHE A 102 3.09 3.73 17.38
N LEU A 103 3.90 4.77 17.64
CA LEU A 103 4.33 5.72 16.60
C LEU A 103 5.34 5.14 15.60
N SER A 104 6.00 4.02 15.92
CA SER A 104 6.92 3.36 14.99
C SER A 104 6.23 2.62 13.84
N ILE A 105 4.91 2.44 13.93
CA ILE A 105 4.08 1.78 12.91
C ILE A 105 3.69 2.76 11.80
N TYR A 106 3.76 4.07 12.04
CA TYR A 106 3.41 5.15 11.13
C TYR A 106 4.65 5.87 10.62
#